data_f777d6752a99ba25e0ea14218bc45a54
#
_entry.id   f777d6752a99ba25e0ea14218bc45a54
#
_cell.length_a   1.000
_cell.length_b   1.000
_cell.length_c   1.000
_cell.angle_alpha   90.00
_cell.angle_beta   90.00
_cell.angle_gamma   90.00
#
_symmetry.space_group_name_H-M   'P 1'
#
loop_
_entity.id
_entity.type
_entity.pdbx_description
1 polymer ?
#
loop_
_entity_poly.entity_id
_entity_poly.type
_entity_poly.pdbx_seq_one_letter_code
_entity_poly.pdbx_strand_id
1 'polypeptide(L)'
;MICVNNKNKILTIVLIILIIGFVVEKINVNKTDVYEEQNKSSIKRNKNTLSMNLEQTAGAGDYKTVTQSEWPTEGYKFNEELSRCENGSTLSWDDTKKVVVVSGNLSDKCYVYFDIYSPPLTILEVCDSGNSLASCITSLADKSESSITNIYHHDSSLSNGAGDNSYRYAGGDYQVTEKSMLSGFKYVLSAKSSSDGVINMYCNGLKVYDSTCSSTKYYTLQYDSTSKQYLTYKEALEVSITDGYVTKDNVKNFVCFGSDASICPEDNLYRIIGVFDGKVKLIKWDYANGNLLGTNGDYASSSSTDGYLQYDGFQTTIYNYYWNNKLETATNTWSLSELNTINLNTNFLNNIGTTWANKIATTTWKVGGNTEANIKDVLPATTYLNEITNPVITNTTDNATTYSAKIGLMYVSDYGFSAGPSAWTYNMNVYSSRIISSVNWMRSRISEWSITRYSGAKGYACILQSNGSVWVQVVNNGYEMSSGYSIRPVFFLNPSVIYASGIGTQSDPIRLS
;
A
#
# COMPACT_ATOMS: atom_id res chain seq x y z
N MET A 1 -45.85 37.19 44.34
CA MET A 1 -45.59 36.54 43.04
C MET A 1 -44.35 37.26 42.48
N ILE A 2 -43.18 36.73 42.76
CA ILE A 2 -41.90 37.39 42.40
C ILE A 2 -41.45 36.80 41.06
N CYS A 3 -41.52 37.61 40.03
CA CYS A 3 -41.02 37.32 38.73
C CYS A 3 -39.46 37.41 38.74
N VAL A 4 -38.78 36.32 38.92
CA VAL A 4 -37.31 36.29 38.82
C VAL A 4 -36.92 36.27 37.35
N ASN A 5 -36.26 37.33 36.95
CA ASN A 5 -35.88 37.65 35.58
C ASN A 5 -34.90 36.61 35.04
N ASN A 6 -35.29 35.90 33.98
CA ASN A 6 -34.53 34.81 33.33
C ASN A 6 -33.12 35.23 32.85
N LYS A 7 -32.89 36.52 32.63
CA LYS A 7 -31.57 37.06 32.24
C LYS A 7 -30.50 36.88 33.34
N ASN A 8 -30.88 37.00 34.61
CA ASN A 8 -29.92 36.84 35.71
C ASN A 8 -29.51 35.38 35.93
N LYS A 9 -30.41 34.42 35.64
CA LYS A 9 -30.07 33.00 35.71
C LYS A 9 -29.08 32.57 34.62
N ILE A 10 -29.24 33.08 33.40
CA ILE A 10 -28.32 32.80 32.30
C ILE A 10 -26.93 33.41 32.58
N LEU A 11 -26.90 34.62 33.10
CA LEU A 11 -25.62 35.28 33.45
C LEU A 11 -24.87 34.53 34.57
N THR A 12 -25.59 34.01 35.56
CA THR A 12 -25.01 33.23 36.66
C THR A 12 -24.48 31.87 36.17
N ILE A 13 -25.18 31.20 35.25
CA ILE A 13 -24.73 29.93 34.66
C ILE A 13 -23.48 30.15 33.81
N VAL A 14 -23.44 31.19 32.98
CA VAL A 14 -22.26 31.53 32.17
C VAL A 14 -21.06 31.87 33.04
N LEU A 15 -21.27 32.62 34.15
CA LEU A 15 -20.20 32.92 35.09
C LEU A 15 -19.66 31.68 35.81
N ILE A 16 -20.51 30.72 36.18
CA ILE A 16 -20.10 29.45 36.78
C ILE A 16 -19.32 28.59 35.79
N ILE A 17 -19.74 28.54 34.52
CA ILE A 17 -19.02 27.78 33.47
C ILE A 17 -17.65 28.41 33.20
N LEU A 18 -17.53 29.73 33.18
CA LEU A 18 -16.27 30.43 33.04
C LEU A 18 -15.34 30.20 34.24
N ILE A 19 -15.87 30.20 35.47
CA ILE A 19 -15.10 29.94 36.69
C ILE A 19 -14.62 28.47 36.71
N ILE A 20 -15.48 27.51 36.31
CA ILE A 20 -15.09 26.10 36.20
C ILE A 20 -14.05 25.91 35.11
N GLY A 21 -14.19 26.57 33.95
CA GLY A 21 -13.19 26.55 32.87
C GLY A 21 -11.84 27.10 33.35
N PHE A 22 -11.82 28.22 34.07
CA PHE A 22 -10.59 28.82 34.62
C PHE A 22 -9.94 27.98 35.74
N VAL A 23 -10.76 27.27 36.54
CA VAL A 23 -10.26 26.37 37.59
C VAL A 23 -9.70 25.08 36.96
N VAL A 24 -10.32 24.55 35.89
CA VAL A 24 -9.82 23.38 35.16
C VAL A 24 -8.54 23.74 34.42
N GLU A 25 -8.43 24.93 33.80
CA GLU A 25 -7.15 25.37 33.19
C GLU A 25 -6.06 25.56 34.25
N LYS A 26 -6.34 26.20 35.40
CA LYS A 26 -5.36 26.32 36.48
C LYS A 26 -4.96 24.97 37.10
N ILE A 27 -5.89 24.01 37.19
CA ILE A 27 -5.58 22.68 37.72
C ILE A 27 -4.74 21.89 36.68
N ASN A 28 -4.99 22.05 35.37
CA ASN A 28 -4.16 21.45 34.34
C ASN A 28 -2.77 22.08 34.23
N VAL A 29 -2.68 23.42 34.34
CA VAL A 29 -1.39 24.12 34.35
C VAL A 29 -0.57 23.73 35.58
N ASN A 30 -1.19 23.63 36.77
CA ASN A 30 -0.48 23.21 37.97
C ASN A 30 -0.09 21.72 37.94
N LYS A 31 -0.82 20.83 37.23
CA LYS A 31 -0.40 19.44 37.06
C LYS A 31 0.75 19.28 36.07
N THR A 32 0.78 20.06 34.99
CA THR A 32 1.90 20.09 34.06
C THR A 32 3.14 20.71 34.68
N ASP A 33 3.00 21.80 35.41
CA ASP A 33 4.14 22.43 36.09
C ASP A 33 4.72 21.55 37.21
N VAL A 34 3.90 20.78 37.92
CA VAL A 34 4.38 19.83 38.94
C VAL A 34 5.10 18.64 38.31
N TYR A 35 4.68 18.15 37.13
CA TYR A 35 5.38 17.10 36.41
C TYR A 35 6.68 17.61 35.77
N GLU A 36 6.72 18.81 35.21
CA GLU A 36 7.95 19.41 34.70
C GLU A 36 8.94 19.77 35.83
N GLU A 37 8.48 20.26 36.96
CA GLU A 37 9.36 20.55 38.11
C GLU A 37 9.87 19.27 38.78
N GLN A 38 9.07 18.19 38.86
CA GLN A 38 9.56 16.91 39.35
C GLN A 38 10.56 16.29 38.39
N ASN A 39 10.34 16.36 37.09
CA ASN A 39 11.31 15.88 36.11
C ASN A 39 12.58 16.74 36.06
N LYS A 40 12.47 18.08 36.15
CA LYS A 40 13.65 18.94 36.26
C LYS A 40 14.42 18.76 37.58
N SER A 41 13.73 18.50 38.69
CA SER A 41 14.39 18.25 39.98
C SER A 41 15.01 16.84 40.05
N SER A 42 14.46 15.83 39.39
CA SER A 42 15.04 14.49 39.32
C SER A 42 16.26 14.45 38.41
N ILE A 43 16.27 15.19 37.30
CA ILE A 43 17.45 15.34 36.42
C ILE A 43 18.59 16.09 37.15
N LYS A 44 18.29 17.01 38.04
CA LYS A 44 19.30 17.74 38.81
C LYS A 44 19.88 16.95 40.02
N ARG A 45 19.22 15.88 40.48
CA ARG A 45 19.66 15.13 41.67
C ARG A 45 20.52 13.91 41.40
N ASN A 46 20.52 13.36 40.21
CA ASN A 46 21.36 12.22 39.86
C ASN A 46 22.38 12.63 38.78
N LYS A 47 23.65 12.45 39.12
CA LYS A 47 24.83 12.67 38.25
C LYS A 47 24.91 11.70 37.07
N ASN A 48 23.81 11.31 36.48
CA ASN A 48 23.81 10.40 35.35
C ASN A 48 23.64 11.19 34.08
N THR A 49 24.72 11.25 33.40
CA THR A 49 24.83 11.89 32.11
C THR A 49 24.23 10.98 31.03
N LEU A 50 23.12 11.41 30.46
CA LEU A 50 22.71 10.92 29.14
C LEU A 50 23.76 11.38 28.14
N SER A 51 24.45 10.43 27.51
CA SER A 51 25.37 10.74 26.43
C SER A 51 24.61 10.74 25.12
N MET A 52 24.51 11.88 24.47
CA MET A 52 23.90 11.99 23.15
C MET A 52 24.97 11.82 22.08
N ASN A 53 24.73 10.92 21.13
CA ASN A 53 25.62 10.57 20.05
C ASN A 53 24.92 10.87 18.73
N LEU A 54 25.48 11.77 17.92
CA LEU A 54 24.94 12.12 16.63
C LEU A 54 25.80 11.50 15.52
N GLU A 55 25.15 10.85 14.56
CA GLU A 55 25.81 10.37 13.35
C GLU A 55 26.41 11.56 12.59
N GLN A 56 27.59 11.38 12.01
CA GLN A 56 28.29 12.44 11.30
C GLN A 56 28.15 12.32 9.77
N THR A 57 28.00 11.09 9.29
CA THR A 57 27.80 10.79 7.86
C THR A 57 26.62 9.83 7.75
N ALA A 58 25.61 10.20 6.99
CA ALA A 58 24.38 9.43 6.88
C ALA A 58 24.62 7.95 6.52
N GLY A 59 24.12 7.05 7.35
CA GLY A 59 24.24 5.60 7.16
C GLY A 59 25.64 5.00 7.40
N ALA A 60 26.62 5.81 7.82
CA ALA A 60 27.98 5.33 8.04
C ALA A 60 28.21 4.73 9.43
N GLY A 61 27.31 4.99 10.39
CA GLY A 61 27.46 4.53 11.77
C GLY A 61 28.58 5.21 12.54
N ASP A 62 29.05 6.37 12.07
CA ASP A 62 30.14 7.17 12.66
C ASP A 62 29.58 8.21 13.64
N TYR A 63 29.31 7.79 14.87
CA TYR A 63 28.69 8.64 15.88
C TYR A 63 29.71 9.44 16.68
N LYS A 64 29.38 10.70 16.92
CA LYS A 64 30.15 11.59 17.81
C LYS A 64 29.31 12.01 18.99
N THR A 65 29.86 11.85 20.19
CA THR A 65 29.25 12.36 21.41
C THR A 65 29.23 13.89 21.42
N VAL A 66 28.07 14.48 21.66
CA VAL A 66 27.86 15.92 21.72
C VAL A 66 27.36 16.35 23.08
N THR A 67 27.76 17.55 23.48
CA THR A 67 27.29 18.24 24.68
C THR A 67 26.26 19.29 24.28
N GLN A 68 25.03 18.86 24.06
CA GLN A 68 23.90 19.75 23.82
C GLN A 68 22.93 19.68 24.98
N SER A 69 22.23 20.76 25.24
CA SER A 69 21.19 20.82 26.29
C SER A 69 19.81 20.36 25.77
N GLU A 70 19.65 20.24 24.46
CA GLU A 70 18.39 19.91 23.79
C GLU A 70 18.58 18.74 22.84
N TRP A 71 17.53 17.93 22.70
CA TRP A 71 17.50 16.84 21.74
C TRP A 71 17.38 17.37 20.30
N PRO A 72 18.00 16.72 19.31
CA PRO A 72 17.84 17.14 17.92
C PRO A 72 16.39 16.90 17.48
N THR A 73 15.76 17.95 16.96
CA THR A 73 14.38 17.91 16.48
C THR A 73 14.28 17.90 14.97
N GLU A 74 15.36 18.28 14.29
CA GLU A 74 15.45 18.37 12.84
C GLU A 74 16.78 17.73 12.37
N GLY A 75 16.74 17.10 11.20
CA GLY A 75 17.90 16.48 10.58
C GLY A 75 18.40 15.21 11.23
N TYR A 76 17.74 14.72 12.28
CA TYR A 76 18.11 13.51 13.00
C TYR A 76 16.89 12.72 13.43
N LYS A 77 17.06 11.41 13.57
CA LYS A 77 16.07 10.47 14.06
C LYS A 77 16.67 9.63 15.20
N PHE A 78 15.88 9.40 16.25
CA PHE A 78 16.27 8.53 17.36
C PHE A 78 16.51 7.10 16.88
N ASN A 79 17.68 6.56 17.16
CA ASN A 79 18.05 5.18 16.86
C ASN A 79 17.76 4.31 18.08
N GLU A 80 16.63 3.58 18.02
CA GLU A 80 16.18 2.70 19.12
C GLU A 80 17.10 1.48 19.29
N GLU A 81 17.69 0.96 18.22
CA GLU A 81 18.52 -0.25 18.26
C GLU A 81 19.87 -0.01 18.95
N LEU A 82 20.48 1.14 18.69
CA LEU A 82 21.76 1.49 19.29
C LEU A 82 21.62 2.12 20.67
N SER A 83 20.49 2.78 20.93
CA SER A 83 20.26 3.48 22.21
C SER A 83 20.06 2.48 23.35
N ARG A 84 20.88 2.60 24.37
CA ARG A 84 20.91 1.63 25.49
C ARG A 84 21.35 2.26 26.79
N CYS A 85 20.98 1.61 27.89
CA CYS A 85 21.44 1.92 29.23
C CYS A 85 22.27 0.75 29.81
N GLU A 86 23.18 1.07 30.73
CA GLU A 86 24.13 0.07 31.29
C GLU A 86 23.46 -0.89 32.30
N ASN A 87 22.42 -0.43 33.02
CA ASN A 87 21.81 -1.16 34.15
C ASN A 87 20.31 -1.50 33.90
N GLY A 88 19.94 -1.72 32.65
CA GLY A 88 18.64 -2.29 32.26
C GLY A 88 17.48 -1.32 32.15
N SER A 89 17.69 -0.01 32.21
CA SER A 89 16.68 0.96 31.83
C SER A 89 16.45 0.91 30.31
N THR A 90 15.23 1.23 29.89
CA THR A 90 14.84 1.32 28.46
C THR A 90 14.72 2.76 28.02
N LEU A 91 15.02 3.00 26.74
CA LEU A 91 14.92 4.29 26.08
C LEU A 91 13.84 4.24 25.02
N SER A 92 13.07 5.30 24.90
CA SER A 92 12.12 5.50 23.81
C SER A 92 12.05 6.98 23.43
N TRP A 93 11.55 7.26 22.23
CA TRP A 93 11.34 8.62 21.74
C TRP A 93 9.87 9.01 21.86
N ASP A 94 9.58 10.13 22.54
CA ASP A 94 8.24 10.76 22.52
C ASP A 94 8.21 11.78 21.38
N ASP A 95 7.63 11.38 20.26
CA ASP A 95 7.59 12.21 19.07
C ASP A 95 6.73 13.47 19.23
N THR A 96 5.76 13.45 20.15
CA THR A 96 4.91 14.61 20.43
C THR A 96 5.66 15.67 21.23
N LYS A 97 6.42 15.25 22.22
CA LYS A 97 7.20 16.14 23.08
C LYS A 97 8.62 16.38 22.58
N LYS A 98 9.05 15.63 21.56
CA LYS A 98 10.42 15.66 21.03
C LYS A 98 11.49 15.44 22.10
N VAL A 99 11.29 14.42 22.94
CA VAL A 99 12.20 14.08 24.05
C VAL A 99 12.44 12.57 24.14
N VAL A 100 13.62 12.23 24.63
CA VAL A 100 13.94 10.84 25.00
C VAL A 100 13.30 10.54 26.37
N VAL A 101 12.56 9.46 26.43
CA VAL A 101 11.96 8.95 27.67
C VAL A 101 12.79 7.79 28.18
N VAL A 102 13.21 7.89 29.45
CA VAL A 102 13.93 6.82 30.15
C VAL A 102 12.97 6.12 31.10
N SER A 103 12.83 4.82 30.99
CA SER A 103 11.99 4.00 31.88
C SER A 103 12.84 2.96 32.59
N GLY A 104 12.81 2.96 33.90
CA GLY A 104 13.57 2.03 34.74
C GLY A 104 14.34 2.71 35.86
N ASN A 105 15.59 2.32 36.10
CA ASN A 105 16.42 2.82 37.20
C ASN A 105 16.91 4.25 36.90
N LEU A 106 16.55 5.20 37.75
CA LEU A 106 16.94 6.61 37.62
C LEU A 106 18.44 6.90 37.82
N SER A 107 19.22 5.92 38.21
CA SER A 107 20.67 6.03 38.37
C SER A 107 21.47 5.36 37.24
N ASP A 108 20.80 5.06 36.13
CA ASP A 108 21.41 4.38 35.01
C ASP A 108 22.18 5.33 34.09
N LYS A 109 23.23 4.84 33.46
CA LYS A 109 24.01 5.56 32.47
C LYS A 109 23.56 5.11 31.09
N CYS A 110 23.01 6.06 30.32
CA CYS A 110 22.44 5.77 29.03
C CYS A 110 23.16 6.48 27.88
N TYR A 111 23.26 5.79 26.79
CA TYR A 111 23.79 6.28 25.51
C TYR A 111 22.66 6.37 24.53
N VAL A 112 22.40 7.55 24.06
CA VAL A 112 21.33 7.87 23.12
C VAL A 112 21.95 8.16 21.77
N TYR A 113 21.48 7.50 20.73
CA TYR A 113 21.98 7.65 19.37
C TYR A 113 20.91 8.26 18.48
N PHE A 114 21.35 9.13 17.60
CA PHE A 114 20.51 9.71 16.56
C PHE A 114 21.21 9.59 15.20
N ASP A 115 20.50 9.02 14.25
CA ASP A 115 20.94 8.93 12.87
C ASP A 115 20.64 10.22 12.11
N ILE A 116 21.46 10.58 11.14
CA ILE A 116 21.11 11.65 10.22
C ILE A 116 19.85 11.26 9.46
N TYR A 117 18.85 12.11 9.52
CA TYR A 117 17.59 11.88 8.87
C TYR A 117 17.13 13.10 8.07
N SER A 118 17.02 12.92 6.78
CA SER A 118 16.32 13.87 5.92
C SER A 118 14.92 13.33 5.65
N PRO A 119 13.86 14.07 5.99
CA PRO A 119 12.51 13.62 5.67
C PRO A 119 12.40 13.35 4.17
N PRO A 120 11.67 12.30 3.77
CA PRO A 120 11.47 11.99 2.36
C PRO A 120 10.87 13.19 1.64
N LEU A 121 11.43 13.53 0.48
CA LEU A 121 10.85 14.55 -0.38
C LEU A 121 9.41 14.16 -0.75
N THR A 122 8.54 15.14 -0.74
CA THR A 122 7.17 15.01 -1.22
C THR A 122 7.06 15.57 -2.64
N ILE A 123 5.97 15.25 -3.32
CA ILE A 123 5.72 15.82 -4.66
C ILE A 123 5.60 17.35 -4.60
N LEU A 124 5.16 17.92 -3.47
CA LEU A 124 5.09 19.37 -3.26
C LEU A 124 6.45 20.07 -3.30
N GLU A 125 7.50 19.37 -2.88
CA GLU A 125 8.86 19.96 -2.81
C GLU A 125 9.61 19.89 -4.14
N VAL A 126 9.14 19.06 -5.05
CA VAL A 126 9.79 18.86 -6.36
C VAL A 126 8.95 19.36 -7.54
N CYS A 127 7.69 19.72 -7.28
CA CYS A 127 6.73 20.04 -8.32
C CYS A 127 6.00 21.34 -8.02
N ASP A 128 6.17 22.32 -8.89
CA ASP A 128 5.38 23.54 -8.86
C ASP A 128 4.01 23.30 -9.50
N SER A 129 2.98 23.99 -8.98
CA SER A 129 1.68 24.04 -9.63
C SER A 129 1.84 24.55 -11.08
N GLY A 130 1.35 23.77 -12.03
CA GLY A 130 1.50 24.06 -13.44
C GLY A 130 2.48 23.16 -14.20
N ASN A 131 3.30 22.37 -13.49
CA ASN A 131 4.12 21.35 -14.13
C ASN A 131 3.28 20.12 -14.54
N SER A 132 3.69 19.42 -15.58
CA SER A 132 3.00 18.18 -15.94
C SER A 132 3.14 17.17 -14.82
N LEU A 133 2.06 16.42 -14.54
CA LEU A 133 2.11 15.40 -13.49
C LEU A 133 3.21 14.36 -13.76
N ALA A 134 3.43 13.99 -15.01
CA ALA A 134 4.48 13.06 -15.39
C ALA A 134 5.88 13.59 -14.99
N SER A 135 6.19 14.87 -15.29
CA SER A 135 7.47 15.45 -14.92
C SER A 135 7.66 15.59 -13.41
N CYS A 136 6.57 15.82 -12.67
CA CYS A 136 6.62 15.84 -11.21
C CYS A 136 7.03 14.50 -10.62
N ILE A 137 6.43 13.40 -11.11
CA ILE A 137 6.71 12.05 -10.63
C ILE A 137 8.14 11.63 -10.98
N THR A 138 8.59 11.89 -12.20
CA THR A 138 9.97 11.56 -12.61
C THR A 138 10.99 12.38 -11.82
N SER A 139 10.73 13.69 -11.61
CA SER A 139 11.60 14.54 -10.79
C SER A 139 11.67 14.09 -9.32
N LEU A 140 10.57 13.60 -8.78
CA LEU A 140 10.55 13.03 -7.42
C LEU A 140 11.42 11.78 -7.34
N ALA A 141 11.31 10.88 -8.31
CA ALA A 141 12.12 9.67 -8.39
C ALA A 141 13.62 9.97 -8.57
N ASP A 142 13.95 10.96 -9.42
CA ASP A 142 15.35 11.31 -9.74
C ASP A 142 16.06 12.05 -8.58
N LYS A 143 15.30 12.72 -7.72
CA LYS A 143 15.82 13.52 -6.60
C LYS A 143 15.87 12.78 -5.27
N SER A 144 15.31 11.60 -5.19
CA SER A 144 15.23 10.83 -3.95
C SER A 144 15.45 9.36 -4.22
N GLU A 145 15.92 8.64 -3.21
CA GLU A 145 16.07 7.19 -3.30
C GLU A 145 14.72 6.49 -3.53
N SER A 146 14.72 5.48 -4.36
CA SER A 146 13.51 4.70 -4.69
C SER A 146 12.89 4.02 -3.47
N SER A 147 13.72 3.61 -2.51
CA SER A 147 13.28 3.06 -1.21
C SER A 147 12.45 4.04 -0.38
N ILE A 148 12.65 5.33 -0.60
CA ILE A 148 11.97 6.43 0.09
C ILE A 148 10.68 6.83 -0.62
N THR A 149 10.75 7.00 -1.95
CA THR A 149 9.62 7.46 -2.77
C THR A 149 8.68 6.36 -3.18
N ASN A 150 9.14 5.11 -3.15
CA ASN A 150 8.48 3.93 -3.73
C ASN A 150 8.29 4.06 -5.25
N ILE A 151 9.08 4.89 -5.91
CA ILE A 151 9.09 5.05 -7.36
C ILE A 151 10.42 4.49 -7.88
N TYR A 152 10.34 3.52 -8.76
CA TYR A 152 11.50 2.85 -9.35
C TYR A 152 11.58 3.17 -10.83
N HIS A 153 12.78 3.60 -11.28
CA HIS A 153 13.07 3.80 -12.69
C HIS A 153 13.46 2.44 -13.28
N HIS A 154 12.61 1.91 -14.16
CA HIS A 154 12.77 0.60 -14.77
C HIS A 154 13.67 0.68 -16.02
N ASP A 155 14.86 1.23 -15.87
CA ASP A 155 15.90 1.22 -16.91
C ASP A 155 16.65 -0.11 -16.97
N SER A 156 17.65 -0.19 -17.82
CA SER A 156 18.48 -1.40 -18.01
C SER A 156 19.38 -1.73 -16.80
N SER A 157 19.53 -0.82 -15.85
CA SER A 157 20.37 -1.02 -14.65
C SER A 157 19.58 -1.64 -13.50
N LEU A 158 18.26 -1.48 -13.49
CA LEU A 158 17.39 -2.01 -12.42
C LEU A 158 17.24 -3.51 -12.53
N SER A 159 17.78 -4.22 -11.54
CA SER A 159 17.69 -5.70 -11.48
C SER A 159 16.23 -6.15 -11.39
N ASN A 160 15.85 -7.10 -12.25
CA ASN A 160 14.48 -7.62 -12.37
C ASN A 160 13.41 -6.54 -12.68
N GLY A 161 13.83 -5.37 -13.17
CA GLY A 161 12.94 -4.34 -13.67
C GLY A 161 12.36 -4.69 -15.04
N ALA A 162 11.45 -3.85 -15.56
CA ALA A 162 10.84 -4.04 -16.88
C ALA A 162 11.80 -3.71 -18.04
N GLY A 163 12.82 -2.89 -17.81
CA GLY A 163 13.78 -2.44 -18.83
C GLY A 163 13.19 -1.51 -19.89
N ASP A 164 12.07 -0.84 -19.59
CA ASP A 164 11.29 -0.03 -20.53
C ASP A 164 11.39 1.48 -20.27
N ASN A 165 12.31 1.91 -19.41
CA ASN A 165 12.49 3.30 -18.97
C ASN A 165 11.26 3.93 -18.30
N SER A 166 10.31 3.13 -17.86
CA SER A 166 9.17 3.63 -17.08
C SER A 166 9.56 3.92 -15.64
N TYR A 167 8.82 4.81 -15.00
CA TYR A 167 8.86 5.05 -13.55
C TYR A 167 7.63 4.43 -12.93
N ARG A 168 7.78 3.45 -12.06
CA ARG A 168 6.65 2.70 -11.48
C ARG A 168 6.61 2.80 -9.98
N TYR A 169 5.40 2.97 -9.43
CA TYR A 169 5.17 2.87 -8.00
C TYR A 169 5.14 1.41 -7.56
N ALA A 170 5.97 1.08 -6.58
CA ALA A 170 5.99 -0.23 -5.94
C ALA A 170 5.59 -0.12 -4.46
N GLY A 171 5.26 -1.24 -3.85
CA GLY A 171 5.16 -1.34 -2.40
C GLY A 171 6.52 -1.19 -1.72
N GLY A 172 6.51 -1.14 -0.40
CA GLY A 172 7.76 -1.12 0.36
C GLY A 172 8.54 -2.40 0.14
N ASP A 173 9.85 -2.26 0.13
CA ASP A 173 10.72 -3.43 0.13
C ASP A 173 10.68 -4.10 1.51
N TYR A 174 10.95 -5.39 1.57
CA TYR A 174 10.97 -6.12 2.82
C TYR A 174 12.31 -6.82 2.99
N GLN A 175 12.82 -6.77 4.21
CA GLN A 175 13.96 -7.57 4.59
C GLN A 175 13.50 -8.76 5.41
N VAL A 176 13.96 -9.92 5.01
CA VAL A 176 13.76 -11.15 5.75
C VAL A 176 14.98 -11.35 6.62
N THR A 177 14.89 -10.97 7.89
CA THR A 177 15.94 -11.25 8.84
C THR A 177 15.64 -12.54 9.59
N GLU A 178 16.60 -13.44 9.56
CA GLU A 178 16.56 -14.65 10.37
C GLU A 178 16.87 -14.26 11.82
N LYS A 179 15.88 -14.28 12.71
CA LYS A 179 16.09 -14.09 14.15
C LYS A 179 15.90 -15.38 14.91
N SER A 180 16.83 -15.67 15.80
CA SER A 180 16.70 -16.75 16.76
C SER A 180 15.50 -16.49 17.68
N MET A 181 14.62 -17.46 17.82
CA MET A 181 13.35 -17.36 18.55
C MET A 181 13.49 -17.33 20.08
N LEU A 182 14.64 -16.96 20.62
CA LEU A 182 14.94 -17.12 22.06
C LEU A 182 14.35 -16.06 22.97
N SER A 183 13.70 -15.02 22.47
CA SER A 183 13.16 -13.99 23.36
C SER A 183 11.68 -13.69 23.09
N GLY A 184 10.82 -14.25 23.91
CA GLY A 184 9.48 -13.69 24.15
C GLY A 184 8.28 -14.43 23.57
N PHE A 185 8.46 -15.48 22.78
CA PHE A 185 7.33 -16.24 22.22
C PHE A 185 7.32 -17.69 22.73
N LYS A 186 6.21 -18.13 23.29
CA LYS A 186 5.98 -19.53 23.61
C LYS A 186 5.17 -20.16 22.50
N TYR A 187 5.80 -21.09 21.76
CA TYR A 187 5.11 -21.95 20.82
C TYR A 187 4.82 -23.28 21.48
N VAL A 188 3.58 -23.73 21.41
CA VAL A 188 3.23 -25.11 21.67
C VAL A 188 3.05 -25.77 20.32
N LEU A 189 3.97 -26.65 19.95
CA LEU A 189 3.85 -27.45 18.76
C LEU A 189 2.79 -28.50 19.01
N SER A 190 1.66 -28.42 18.29
CA SER A 190 0.77 -29.55 18.20
C SER A 190 1.31 -30.54 17.17
N ALA A 191 1.19 -31.82 17.43
CA ALA A 191 1.44 -32.83 16.43
C ALA A 191 0.60 -32.51 15.19
N LYS A 192 1.23 -32.53 14.00
CA LYS A 192 0.52 -32.32 12.76
C LYS A 192 -0.55 -33.40 12.64
N SER A 193 -1.83 -33.03 12.61
CA SER A 193 -2.85 -33.97 12.16
C SER A 193 -2.57 -34.28 10.69
N SER A 194 -2.67 -35.53 10.31
CA SER A 194 -2.26 -36.03 9.01
C SER A 194 -3.11 -35.50 7.84
N SER A 195 -4.13 -34.70 8.10
CA SER A 195 -5.12 -34.29 7.10
C SER A 195 -5.09 -32.83 6.68
N ASP A 196 -4.62 -31.91 7.51
CA ASP A 196 -4.85 -30.47 7.26
C ASP A 196 -3.68 -29.53 7.49
N GLY A 197 -2.57 -30.04 8.01
CA GLY A 197 -1.35 -29.21 8.11
C GLY A 197 -1.45 -27.98 9.00
N VAL A 198 -2.47 -27.89 9.84
CA VAL A 198 -2.71 -26.75 10.71
C VAL A 198 -1.68 -26.70 11.84
N ILE A 199 -0.96 -25.60 11.93
CA ILE A 199 -0.03 -25.28 12.99
C ILE A 199 -0.72 -24.30 13.95
N ASN A 200 -0.84 -24.69 15.22
CA ASN A 200 -1.32 -23.79 16.25
C ASN A 200 -0.17 -22.94 16.78
N MET A 201 -0.27 -21.62 16.63
CA MET A 201 0.65 -20.65 17.21
C MET A 201 0.10 -20.09 18.51
N TYR A 202 0.98 -19.85 19.47
CA TYR A 202 0.65 -19.25 20.76
C TYR A 202 1.55 -18.06 21.02
N CYS A 203 0.95 -16.94 21.39
CA CYS A 203 1.63 -15.74 21.79
C CYS A 203 1.35 -15.50 23.27
N ASN A 204 2.40 -15.42 24.10
CA ASN A 204 2.25 -15.24 25.54
C ASN A 204 1.31 -16.28 26.20
N GLY A 205 1.32 -17.51 25.69
CA GLY A 205 0.48 -18.60 26.21
C GLY A 205 -0.96 -18.61 25.70
N LEU A 206 -1.38 -17.66 24.87
CA LEU A 206 -2.69 -17.62 24.24
C LEU A 206 -2.61 -18.14 22.81
N LYS A 207 -3.57 -18.99 22.42
CA LYS A 207 -3.69 -19.45 21.06
C LYS A 207 -4.07 -18.26 20.17
N VAL A 208 -3.27 -17.99 19.15
CA VAL A 208 -3.49 -16.86 18.25
C VAL A 208 -3.66 -17.36 16.83
N TYR A 209 -4.64 -16.79 16.18
CA TYR A 209 -4.76 -16.87 14.74
C TYR A 209 -3.85 -15.79 14.17
N ASP A 210 -3.05 -16.16 13.26
CA ASP A 210 -2.14 -15.47 12.34
C ASP A 210 -1.87 -13.95 12.50
N SER A 211 -2.79 -13.16 13.04
CA SER A 211 -2.72 -11.70 12.97
C SER A 211 -2.60 -10.97 14.31
N THR A 212 -2.63 -11.66 15.44
CA THR A 212 -2.84 -11.01 16.75
C THR A 212 -1.62 -10.85 17.61
N CYS A 213 -0.49 -11.49 17.31
CA CYS A 213 0.73 -11.34 18.08
C CYS A 213 1.57 -10.12 17.72
N SER A 214 1.70 -9.89 16.45
CA SER A 214 2.32 -8.72 15.84
C SER A 214 1.99 -8.78 14.34
N SER A 215 1.51 -7.70 13.79
CA SER A 215 1.24 -7.60 12.34
C SER A 215 2.51 -7.72 11.47
N THR A 216 3.67 -7.78 12.10
CA THR A 216 4.98 -7.68 11.44
C THR A 216 5.85 -8.93 11.57
N LYS A 217 5.42 -9.95 12.31
CA LYS A 217 6.26 -11.12 12.57
C LYS A 217 5.67 -12.38 11.95
N TYR A 218 6.43 -13.02 11.08
CA TYR A 218 6.11 -14.28 10.44
C TYR A 218 7.12 -15.35 10.84
N TYR A 219 6.63 -16.55 11.12
CA TYR A 219 7.46 -17.61 11.67
C TYR A 219 7.38 -18.86 10.82
N THR A 220 8.53 -19.42 10.47
CA THR A 220 8.63 -20.70 9.78
C THR A 220 9.03 -21.79 10.77
N LEU A 221 8.28 -22.89 10.80
CA LEU A 221 8.58 -24.04 11.63
C LEU A 221 9.21 -25.13 10.75
N GLN A 222 10.32 -25.70 11.20
CA GLN A 222 10.95 -26.83 10.54
C GLN A 222 10.36 -28.14 11.06
N TYR A 223 9.75 -28.92 10.17
CA TYR A 223 9.20 -30.22 10.48
C TYR A 223 10.30 -31.29 10.46
N ASP A 224 10.48 -32.00 11.59
CA ASP A 224 11.27 -33.22 11.64
C ASP A 224 10.41 -34.43 11.31
N SER A 225 10.67 -35.02 10.15
CA SER A 225 9.93 -36.20 9.65
C SER A 225 10.15 -37.45 10.51
N THR A 226 11.24 -37.52 11.28
CA THR A 226 11.60 -38.67 12.11
C THR A 226 10.79 -38.69 13.40
N SER A 227 10.75 -37.58 14.09
CA SER A 227 9.97 -37.44 15.34
C SER A 227 8.50 -37.07 15.08
N LYS A 228 8.14 -36.74 13.83
CA LYS A 228 6.83 -36.22 13.42
C LYS A 228 6.41 -34.95 14.18
N GLN A 229 7.38 -34.18 14.62
CA GLN A 229 7.20 -32.93 15.36
C GLN A 229 7.96 -31.80 14.69
N TYR A 230 7.56 -30.56 14.98
CA TYR A 230 8.31 -29.38 14.63
C TYR A 230 9.34 -29.11 15.73
N LEU A 231 10.58 -29.56 15.55
CA LEU A 231 11.57 -29.62 16.64
C LEU A 231 12.45 -28.41 16.76
N THR A 232 12.62 -27.66 15.71
CA THR A 232 13.49 -26.50 15.74
C THR A 232 12.86 -25.33 15.04
N TYR A 233 12.89 -24.29 15.73
CA TYR A 233 12.77 -22.98 15.19
C TYR A 233 14.07 -22.66 14.46
N LYS A 234 14.22 -23.07 13.24
CA LYS A 234 15.06 -22.28 12.38
C LYS A 234 14.23 -21.08 12.00
N GLU A 235 14.41 -20.07 12.83
CA GLU A 235 14.29 -18.70 12.41
C GLU A 235 12.92 -18.29 11.93
N ALA A 236 12.24 -17.64 12.80
CA ALA A 236 11.17 -16.78 12.40
C ALA A 236 11.72 -15.80 11.37
N LEU A 237 11.18 -15.84 10.18
CA LEU A 237 11.34 -14.76 9.23
C LEU A 237 10.63 -13.56 9.83
N GLU A 238 11.36 -12.74 10.54
CA GLU A 238 10.87 -11.44 10.94
C GLU A 238 10.95 -10.54 9.72
N VAL A 239 9.81 -10.20 9.19
CA VAL A 239 9.72 -9.02 8.34
C VAL A 239 9.82 -7.86 9.30
N SER A 240 11.05 -7.39 9.56
CA SER A 240 11.20 -6.14 10.26
C SER A 240 10.69 -5.06 9.32
N ILE A 241 9.56 -4.51 9.67
CA ILE A 241 9.17 -3.20 9.18
C ILE A 241 10.13 -2.25 9.88
N THR A 242 11.26 -2.01 9.24
CA THR A 242 12.12 -0.89 9.61
C THR A 242 11.33 0.39 9.33
N ASP A 243 11.62 1.41 10.08
CA ASP A 243 11.16 2.75 9.79
C ASP A 243 11.41 3.08 8.30
N GLY A 244 10.35 3.38 7.57
CA GLY A 244 10.38 3.53 6.12
C GLY A 244 9.74 2.39 5.35
N TYR A 245 9.37 1.29 5.99
CA TYR A 245 8.59 0.25 5.36
C TYR A 245 7.20 0.78 4.99
N VAL A 246 6.97 0.92 3.72
CA VAL A 246 5.69 1.41 3.22
C VAL A 246 4.79 0.22 2.95
N THR A 247 3.81 0.02 3.83
CA THR A 247 2.72 -0.93 3.57
C THR A 247 1.97 -0.51 2.31
N LYS A 248 1.21 -1.42 1.73
CA LYS A 248 0.37 -1.15 0.55
C LYS A 248 -0.48 0.12 0.69
N ASP A 249 -0.86 0.49 1.90
CA ASP A 249 -1.74 1.63 2.18
C ASP A 249 -0.98 2.96 2.30
N ASN A 250 0.35 2.90 2.47
CA ASN A 250 1.20 4.08 2.67
C ASN A 250 1.92 4.56 1.40
N VAL A 251 1.77 3.87 0.27
CA VAL A 251 2.33 4.32 -1.00
C VAL A 251 1.63 5.61 -1.44
N LYS A 252 2.38 6.71 -1.57
CA LYS A 252 1.86 8.05 -1.88
C LYS A 252 1.57 8.23 -3.38
N ASN A 253 0.60 7.49 -3.90
CA ASN A 253 0.23 7.50 -5.32
C ASN A 253 -1.27 7.69 -5.57
N PHE A 254 -2.01 8.24 -4.59
CA PHE A 254 -3.42 8.53 -4.77
C PHE A 254 -3.65 9.79 -5.58
N VAL A 255 -4.65 9.75 -6.46
CA VAL A 255 -5.10 10.84 -7.32
C VAL A 255 -6.60 10.96 -7.22
N CYS A 256 -7.11 12.18 -7.15
CA CYS A 256 -8.52 12.47 -7.32
C CYS A 256 -8.81 12.70 -8.80
N PHE A 257 -9.63 11.84 -9.41
CA PHE A 257 -10.01 11.92 -10.81
C PHE A 257 -11.52 11.78 -10.97
N GLY A 258 -12.12 12.69 -11.71
CA GLY A 258 -13.59 12.71 -11.92
C GLY A 258 -14.33 13.66 -10.97
N SER A 259 -13.63 14.40 -10.10
CA SER A 259 -14.25 15.35 -9.18
C SER A 259 -13.32 16.50 -8.83
N ASP A 260 -13.87 17.73 -8.82
CA ASP A 260 -13.21 18.96 -8.36
C ASP A 260 -13.61 19.33 -6.92
N ALA A 261 -14.35 18.46 -6.21
CA ALA A 261 -14.74 18.69 -4.83
C ALA A 261 -13.50 18.85 -3.93
N SER A 262 -13.55 19.73 -2.93
CA SER A 262 -12.44 20.00 -2.00
C SER A 262 -11.98 18.74 -1.26
N ILE A 263 -12.93 17.89 -0.87
CA ILE A 263 -12.66 16.53 -0.38
C ILE A 263 -12.94 15.59 -1.55
N CYS A 264 -11.96 14.75 -1.92
CA CYS A 264 -12.14 13.79 -2.99
C CYS A 264 -13.16 12.72 -2.57
N PRO A 265 -14.27 12.55 -3.32
CA PRO A 265 -15.16 11.43 -3.05
C PRO A 265 -14.42 10.10 -3.25
N GLU A 266 -14.72 9.09 -2.46
CA GLU A 266 -14.06 7.77 -2.54
C GLU A 266 -14.20 7.13 -3.93
N ASP A 267 -15.34 7.27 -4.56
CA ASP A 267 -15.58 6.81 -5.94
C ASP A 267 -14.69 7.49 -6.99
N ASN A 268 -14.06 8.60 -6.64
CA ASN A 268 -13.15 9.38 -7.50
C ASN A 268 -11.67 9.19 -7.13
N LEU A 269 -11.36 8.27 -6.21
CA LEU A 269 -9.98 7.92 -5.89
C LEU A 269 -9.42 6.93 -6.93
N TYR A 270 -8.25 7.28 -7.43
CA TYR A 270 -7.43 6.47 -8.32
C TYR A 270 -6.02 6.37 -7.75
N ARG A 271 -5.23 5.45 -8.28
CA ARG A 271 -3.82 5.31 -7.89
C ARG A 271 -2.94 5.34 -9.14
N ILE A 272 -1.76 5.93 -9.03
CA ILE A 272 -0.77 5.97 -10.10
C ILE A 272 -0.04 4.64 -10.14
N ILE A 273 -0.06 3.95 -11.29
CA ILE A 273 0.78 2.80 -11.57
C ILE A 273 2.20 3.27 -11.86
N GLY A 274 2.32 4.30 -12.69
CA GLY A 274 3.62 4.85 -13.07
C GLY A 274 3.53 5.86 -14.21
N VAL A 275 4.71 6.24 -14.70
CA VAL A 275 4.90 7.07 -15.89
C VAL A 275 5.51 6.22 -16.99
N PHE A 276 4.85 6.17 -18.15
CA PHE A 276 5.22 5.38 -19.32
C PHE A 276 5.21 6.29 -20.55
N ASP A 277 6.31 6.42 -21.23
CA ASP A 277 6.46 7.31 -22.40
C ASP A 277 5.90 8.73 -22.14
N GLY A 278 6.21 9.29 -20.97
CA GLY A 278 5.75 10.62 -20.54
C GLY A 278 4.26 10.72 -20.20
N LYS A 279 3.53 9.61 -20.10
CA LYS A 279 2.12 9.55 -19.71
C LYS A 279 1.95 8.87 -18.37
N VAL A 280 1.15 9.46 -17.49
CA VAL A 280 0.80 8.86 -16.21
C VAL A 280 -0.29 7.81 -16.40
N LYS A 281 -0.07 6.60 -15.93
CA LYS A 281 -1.02 5.48 -15.94
C LYS A 281 -1.73 5.39 -14.62
N LEU A 282 -3.06 5.47 -14.64
CA LEU A 282 -3.92 5.38 -13.46
C LEU A 282 -4.72 4.09 -13.44
N ILE A 283 -4.99 3.59 -12.25
CA ILE A 283 -5.98 2.55 -11.96
C ILE A 283 -6.97 3.06 -10.91
N LYS A 284 -8.25 2.74 -11.07
CA LYS A 284 -9.24 3.04 -10.03
C LYS A 284 -8.85 2.35 -8.70
N TRP A 285 -8.97 3.07 -7.58
CA TRP A 285 -8.55 2.53 -6.28
C TRP A 285 -9.44 1.38 -5.81
N ASP A 286 -10.76 1.56 -5.83
CA ASP A 286 -11.73 0.49 -5.58
C ASP A 286 -12.44 0.09 -6.88
N TYR A 287 -13.27 -0.94 -6.83
CA TYR A 287 -13.98 -1.43 -8.01
C TYR A 287 -14.95 -0.41 -8.56
N ALA A 288 -15.11 -0.42 -9.88
CA ALA A 288 -16.13 0.38 -10.52
C ALA A 288 -17.52 -0.21 -10.27
N ASN A 289 -18.46 0.66 -9.94
CA ASN A 289 -19.86 0.31 -9.71
C ASN A 289 -20.70 0.38 -10.99
N GLY A 290 -21.96 -0.05 -10.90
CA GLY A 290 -22.88 -0.03 -12.01
C GLY A 290 -23.26 1.39 -12.49
N ASN A 291 -23.14 2.42 -11.62
CA ASN A 291 -23.35 3.80 -12.04
C ASN A 291 -22.23 4.27 -12.99
N LEU A 292 -21.04 3.74 -12.80
CA LEU A 292 -19.87 4.11 -13.61
C LEU A 292 -19.77 3.29 -14.89
N LEU A 293 -19.95 1.96 -14.79
CA LEU A 293 -19.79 1.05 -15.93
C LEU A 293 -21.11 0.64 -16.62
N GLY A 294 -22.27 0.97 -16.03
CA GLY A 294 -23.58 0.51 -16.49
C GLY A 294 -23.87 -0.95 -16.13
N THR A 295 -25.13 -1.33 -16.30
CA THR A 295 -25.63 -2.71 -16.11
C THR A 295 -26.07 -3.34 -17.44
N ASN A 296 -25.57 -2.83 -18.54
CA ASN A 296 -25.66 -3.38 -19.90
C ASN A 296 -24.30 -3.94 -20.33
N GLY A 297 -24.14 -4.28 -21.60
CA GLY A 297 -22.90 -4.84 -22.12
C GLY A 297 -22.56 -6.19 -21.46
N ASP A 298 -21.35 -6.33 -20.99
CA ASP A 298 -20.86 -7.55 -20.33
C ASP A 298 -21.17 -7.61 -18.81
N TYR A 299 -22.15 -6.84 -18.33
CA TYR A 299 -22.59 -6.94 -16.93
C TYR A 299 -23.11 -8.33 -16.62
N ALA A 300 -22.60 -8.94 -15.53
CA ALA A 300 -22.93 -10.29 -15.09
C ALA A 300 -23.91 -10.28 -13.92
N SER A 301 -23.58 -9.58 -12.86
CA SER A 301 -24.38 -9.58 -11.63
C SER A 301 -23.90 -8.50 -10.65
N SER A 302 -24.71 -8.23 -9.63
CA SER A 302 -24.24 -7.54 -8.42
C SER A 302 -24.51 -8.38 -7.19
N SER A 303 -23.67 -8.26 -6.19
CA SER A 303 -23.81 -8.95 -4.92
C SER A 303 -23.58 -7.97 -3.77
N SER A 304 -24.51 -7.96 -2.81
CA SER A 304 -24.40 -7.16 -1.59
C SER A 304 -23.75 -7.92 -0.43
N THR A 305 -23.43 -9.20 -0.64
CA THR A 305 -23.00 -10.08 0.44
C THR A 305 -21.63 -10.65 0.15
N ASP A 306 -20.61 -9.93 0.54
CA ASP A 306 -19.37 -10.57 0.85
C ASP A 306 -19.00 -10.22 2.29
N GLY A 307 -18.91 -11.23 3.16
CA GLY A 307 -18.54 -11.06 4.56
C GLY A 307 -17.11 -10.52 4.79
N TYR A 308 -16.38 -10.31 3.71
CA TYR A 308 -15.08 -9.64 3.68
C TYR A 308 -15.18 -8.11 3.53
N LEU A 309 -16.38 -7.57 3.26
CA LEU A 309 -16.59 -6.16 2.89
C LEU A 309 -16.88 -5.23 4.07
N GLN A 310 -16.79 -5.69 5.30
CA GLN A 310 -16.99 -4.84 6.49
C GLN A 310 -15.73 -4.04 6.88
N TYR A 311 -14.95 -3.59 5.90
CA TYR A 311 -13.92 -2.59 6.16
C TYR A 311 -14.49 -1.22 5.84
N ASP A 312 -14.41 -0.31 6.81
CA ASP A 312 -14.81 1.08 6.67
C ASP A 312 -14.24 1.71 5.39
N GLY A 313 -15.09 2.33 4.59
CA GLY A 313 -14.70 3.05 3.38
C GLY A 313 -14.77 2.27 2.06
N PHE A 314 -15.17 1.00 2.03
CA PHE A 314 -15.31 0.24 0.79
C PHE A 314 -16.76 0.09 0.36
N GLN A 315 -16.96 -0.01 -0.96
CA GLN A 315 -18.28 -0.29 -1.53
C GLN A 315 -18.84 -1.60 -0.96
N THR A 316 -20.10 -1.56 -0.53
CA THR A 316 -20.81 -2.72 0.00
C THR A 316 -21.38 -3.61 -1.11
N THR A 317 -21.62 -3.05 -2.30
CA THR A 317 -22.16 -3.77 -3.45
C THR A 317 -21.06 -3.95 -4.48
N ILE A 318 -20.80 -5.20 -4.85
CA ILE A 318 -19.84 -5.58 -5.86
C ILE A 318 -20.56 -5.80 -7.18
N TYR A 319 -20.05 -5.19 -8.23
CA TYR A 319 -20.51 -5.37 -9.59
C TYR A 319 -19.52 -6.24 -10.34
N ASN A 320 -20.02 -7.34 -10.88
CA ASN A 320 -19.25 -8.29 -11.65
C ASN A 320 -19.58 -8.18 -13.14
N TYR A 321 -18.55 -8.33 -13.96
CA TYR A 321 -18.64 -8.28 -15.41
C TYR A 321 -17.97 -9.50 -16.00
N TYR A 322 -18.54 -10.01 -17.11
CA TYR A 322 -17.83 -10.95 -17.95
C TYR A 322 -16.72 -10.22 -18.70
N TRP A 323 -15.66 -10.91 -19.04
CA TRP A 323 -14.62 -10.34 -19.89
C TRP A 323 -15.10 -10.16 -21.34
N ASN A 324 -15.87 -11.12 -21.85
CA ASN A 324 -16.59 -11.08 -23.13
C ASN A 324 -17.73 -12.10 -23.10
N ASN A 325 -18.97 -11.68 -23.00
CA ASN A 325 -20.14 -12.54 -22.86
C ASN A 325 -20.75 -13.00 -24.20
N LYS A 326 -20.19 -12.62 -25.34
CA LYS A 326 -20.76 -12.99 -26.65
C LYS A 326 -20.63 -14.50 -26.89
N LEU A 327 -21.75 -15.22 -26.72
CA LEU A 327 -21.82 -16.68 -26.83
C LEU A 327 -21.39 -17.22 -28.20
N GLU A 328 -21.72 -16.50 -29.28
CA GLU A 328 -21.40 -16.90 -30.66
C GLU A 328 -19.91 -16.79 -30.98
N THR A 329 -19.21 -15.97 -30.23
CA THR A 329 -17.79 -15.69 -30.40
C THR A 329 -17.01 -15.86 -29.12
N ALA A 330 -17.39 -16.77 -28.19
CA ALA A 330 -16.72 -17.03 -26.91
C ALA A 330 -15.20 -16.99 -27.02
N THR A 331 -14.67 -15.81 -27.33
CA THR A 331 -13.27 -15.59 -27.63
C THR A 331 -12.74 -14.51 -26.70
N ASN A 332 -11.49 -14.65 -26.29
CA ASN A 332 -10.76 -13.61 -25.60
C ASN A 332 -10.26 -12.50 -26.55
N THR A 333 -11.09 -12.12 -27.52
CA THR A 333 -10.80 -11.05 -28.46
C THR A 333 -11.25 -9.72 -27.85
N TRP A 334 -10.31 -8.87 -27.45
CA TRP A 334 -10.59 -7.61 -26.73
C TRP A 334 -11.46 -6.63 -27.54
N SER A 335 -11.26 -6.58 -28.85
CA SER A 335 -12.05 -5.72 -29.73
C SER A 335 -13.54 -6.09 -29.81
N LEU A 336 -13.90 -7.35 -29.51
CA LEU A 336 -15.27 -7.85 -29.52
C LEU A 336 -15.94 -7.84 -28.14
N SER A 337 -15.18 -7.61 -27.08
CA SER A 337 -15.66 -7.55 -25.71
C SER A 337 -16.57 -6.33 -25.52
N GLU A 338 -17.78 -6.53 -25.00
CA GLU A 338 -18.66 -5.44 -24.61
C GLU A 338 -18.23 -4.77 -23.30
N LEU A 339 -17.48 -5.49 -22.46
CA LEU A 339 -16.76 -4.86 -21.34
C LEU A 339 -15.85 -3.74 -21.86
N ASN A 340 -15.09 -4.00 -22.94
CA ASN A 340 -14.26 -2.99 -23.58
C ASN A 340 -15.09 -1.89 -24.23
N THR A 341 -15.97 -2.24 -25.17
CA THR A 341 -16.60 -1.26 -26.07
C THR A 341 -17.75 -0.50 -25.40
N ILE A 342 -18.56 -1.17 -24.60
CA ILE A 342 -19.74 -0.58 -23.94
C ILE A 342 -19.37 -0.09 -22.53
N ASN A 343 -18.90 -0.98 -21.66
CA ASN A 343 -18.75 -0.62 -20.26
C ASN A 343 -17.57 0.35 -20.03
N LEU A 344 -16.40 0.06 -20.59
CA LEU A 344 -15.19 0.89 -20.38
C LEU A 344 -15.14 2.10 -21.32
N ASN A 345 -15.31 1.91 -22.64
CA ASN A 345 -15.05 2.97 -23.60
C ASN A 345 -16.30 3.74 -24.04
N THR A 346 -17.48 3.41 -23.53
CA THR A 346 -18.70 4.19 -23.70
C THR A 346 -19.26 4.66 -22.37
N ASN A 347 -19.71 3.75 -21.51
CA ASN A 347 -20.38 4.11 -20.26
C ASN A 347 -19.44 4.87 -19.31
N PHE A 348 -18.25 4.32 -19.02
CA PHE A 348 -17.28 4.96 -18.14
C PHE A 348 -16.94 6.38 -18.61
N LEU A 349 -16.62 6.55 -19.91
CA LEU A 349 -16.24 7.86 -20.45
C LEU A 349 -17.40 8.88 -20.38
N ASN A 350 -18.63 8.42 -20.60
CA ASN A 350 -19.82 9.28 -20.48
C ASN A 350 -20.08 9.65 -19.01
N ASN A 351 -19.96 8.69 -18.11
CA ASN A 351 -20.35 8.84 -16.70
C ASN A 351 -19.33 9.65 -15.88
N ILE A 352 -18.06 9.67 -16.27
CA ILE A 352 -17.07 10.58 -15.66
C ILE A 352 -17.20 12.03 -16.19
N GLY A 353 -17.96 12.24 -17.25
CA GLY A 353 -18.18 13.54 -17.90
C GLY A 353 -17.05 13.97 -18.83
N THR A 354 -17.41 14.86 -19.78
CA THR A 354 -16.53 15.25 -20.90
C THR A 354 -15.22 15.89 -20.42
N THR A 355 -15.25 16.72 -19.38
CA THR A 355 -14.07 17.39 -18.82
C THR A 355 -12.99 16.38 -18.44
N TRP A 356 -13.39 15.32 -17.74
CA TRP A 356 -12.46 14.28 -17.27
C TRP A 356 -12.10 13.30 -18.39
N ALA A 357 -13.06 12.93 -19.23
CA ALA A 357 -12.82 12.08 -20.41
C ALA A 357 -11.79 12.68 -21.38
N ASN A 358 -11.72 14.01 -21.48
CA ASN A 358 -10.73 14.72 -22.30
C ASN A 358 -9.31 14.72 -21.70
N LYS A 359 -9.16 14.50 -20.40
CA LYS A 359 -7.85 14.32 -19.77
C LYS A 359 -7.26 12.93 -20.04
N ILE A 360 -8.03 11.98 -20.58
CA ILE A 360 -7.60 10.61 -20.87
C ILE A 360 -7.09 10.51 -22.31
N ALA A 361 -5.86 10.02 -22.45
CA ALA A 361 -5.23 9.79 -23.74
C ALA A 361 -5.79 8.54 -24.43
N THR A 362 -5.95 8.59 -25.73
CA THR A 362 -6.10 7.38 -26.54
C THR A 362 -4.74 6.66 -26.59
N THR A 363 -4.73 5.37 -26.29
CA THR A 363 -3.52 4.57 -26.14
C THR A 363 -3.63 3.26 -26.90
N THR A 364 -2.53 2.77 -27.43
CA THR A 364 -2.44 1.43 -28.03
C THR A 364 -2.19 0.40 -26.93
N TRP A 365 -3.24 -0.32 -26.56
CA TRP A 365 -3.16 -1.42 -25.60
C TRP A 365 -2.57 -2.67 -26.25
N LYS A 366 -1.70 -3.38 -25.54
CA LYS A 366 -1.22 -4.70 -25.95
C LYS A 366 -2.24 -5.75 -25.50
N VAL A 367 -2.75 -6.50 -26.43
CA VAL A 367 -3.84 -7.45 -26.21
C VAL A 367 -3.51 -8.85 -26.75
N GLY A 368 -2.23 -9.15 -26.92
CA GLY A 368 -1.76 -10.46 -27.32
C GLY A 368 -2.00 -11.50 -26.21
N GLY A 369 -2.11 -12.78 -26.62
CA GLY A 369 -2.27 -13.88 -25.67
C GLY A 369 -0.95 -14.44 -25.18
N ASN A 370 -0.97 -15.10 -24.03
CA ASN A 370 0.16 -15.80 -23.45
C ASN A 370 -0.26 -17.13 -22.83
N THR A 371 0.67 -18.06 -22.67
CA THR A 371 0.43 -19.28 -21.91
C THR A 371 0.32 -18.95 -20.42
N GLU A 372 -0.34 -19.82 -19.66
CA GLU A 372 -0.44 -19.67 -18.21
C GLU A 372 0.96 -19.61 -17.56
N ALA A 373 1.86 -20.51 -17.98
CA ALA A 373 3.23 -20.56 -17.49
C ALA A 373 4.03 -19.28 -17.83
N ASN A 374 3.79 -18.68 -18.99
CA ASN A 374 4.46 -17.43 -19.38
C ASN A 374 4.03 -16.22 -18.55
N ILE A 375 2.90 -16.31 -17.87
CA ILE A 375 2.33 -15.22 -17.08
C ILE A 375 2.58 -15.42 -15.59
N LYS A 376 2.31 -16.60 -15.04
CA LYS A 376 2.36 -16.81 -13.59
C LYS A 376 3.60 -17.55 -13.09
N ASP A 377 4.21 -18.40 -13.92
CA ASP A 377 5.34 -19.23 -13.47
C ASP A 377 6.70 -18.59 -13.76
N VAL A 378 6.70 -17.30 -14.02
CA VAL A 378 7.88 -16.48 -14.32
C VAL A 378 7.91 -15.21 -13.47
N LEU A 379 9.05 -14.51 -13.49
CA LEU A 379 9.23 -13.23 -12.79
C LEU A 379 8.36 -12.13 -13.43
N PRO A 380 8.02 -11.06 -12.69
CA PRO A 380 7.30 -9.90 -13.25
C PRO A 380 7.93 -9.32 -14.51
N ALA A 381 9.27 -9.23 -14.57
CA ALA A 381 9.99 -8.76 -15.76
C ALA A 381 9.74 -9.66 -16.97
N THR A 382 9.74 -10.96 -16.79
CA THR A 382 9.45 -11.93 -17.86
C THR A 382 7.97 -11.90 -18.24
N THR A 383 7.07 -11.77 -17.26
CA THR A 383 5.64 -11.55 -17.52
C THR A 383 5.43 -10.32 -18.39
N TYR A 384 6.10 -9.20 -18.08
CA TYR A 384 6.06 -7.97 -18.88
C TYR A 384 6.51 -8.21 -20.32
N LEU A 385 7.65 -8.88 -20.53
CA LEU A 385 8.13 -9.19 -21.87
C LEU A 385 7.11 -10.03 -22.66
N ASN A 386 6.50 -11.01 -22.03
CA ASN A 386 5.50 -11.87 -22.64
C ASN A 386 4.19 -11.13 -22.95
N GLU A 387 3.78 -10.16 -22.15
CA GLU A 387 2.57 -9.37 -22.38
C GLU A 387 2.75 -8.26 -23.41
N ILE A 388 3.89 -7.59 -23.38
CA ILE A 388 4.09 -6.32 -24.09
C ILE A 388 4.97 -6.52 -25.34
N THR A 389 6.08 -7.23 -25.21
CA THR A 389 7.09 -7.32 -26.28
C THR A 389 6.87 -8.51 -27.19
N ASN A 390 6.62 -9.68 -26.61
CA ASN A 390 6.53 -10.95 -27.32
C ASN A 390 5.23 -11.70 -27.04
N PRO A 391 4.04 -11.11 -27.27
CA PRO A 391 2.79 -11.78 -27.01
C PRO A 391 2.60 -12.99 -27.94
N VAL A 392 2.18 -14.12 -27.37
CA VAL A 392 1.81 -15.32 -28.13
C VAL A 392 0.39 -15.15 -28.66
N ILE A 393 0.15 -15.49 -29.91
CA ILE A 393 -1.14 -15.34 -30.60
C ILE A 393 -1.77 -16.67 -31.03
N THR A 394 -1.31 -17.79 -30.48
CA THR A 394 -1.85 -19.14 -30.81
C THR A 394 -3.26 -19.32 -30.23
N ASN A 395 -4.07 -20.13 -30.92
CA ASN A 395 -5.43 -20.51 -30.48
C ASN A 395 -6.42 -19.35 -30.32
N THR A 396 -6.21 -18.23 -30.99
CA THR A 396 -7.16 -17.13 -31.05
C THR A 396 -7.75 -17.02 -32.46
N THR A 397 -9.00 -16.61 -32.58
CA THR A 397 -9.63 -16.27 -33.86
C THR A 397 -9.21 -14.89 -34.36
N ASP A 398 -8.67 -14.08 -33.44
CA ASP A 398 -8.16 -12.75 -33.69
C ASP A 398 -6.66 -12.72 -33.39
N ASN A 399 -5.89 -12.46 -34.41
CA ASN A 399 -4.43 -12.33 -34.33
C ASN A 399 -4.00 -10.91 -33.93
N ALA A 400 -4.94 -10.00 -33.62
CA ALA A 400 -4.60 -8.69 -33.17
C ALA A 400 -3.86 -8.74 -31.83
N THR A 401 -2.68 -8.16 -31.80
CA THR A 401 -1.86 -8.01 -30.58
C THR A 401 -1.99 -6.62 -29.96
N THR A 402 -2.74 -5.72 -30.63
CA THR A 402 -2.93 -4.33 -30.21
C THR A 402 -4.37 -3.89 -30.41
N TYR A 403 -4.81 -2.95 -29.57
CA TYR A 403 -6.11 -2.30 -29.67
C TYR A 403 -6.01 -0.85 -29.21
N SER A 404 -6.53 0.08 -30.01
CA SER A 404 -6.51 1.51 -29.67
C SER A 404 -7.79 1.90 -28.94
N ALA A 405 -7.66 2.35 -27.70
CA ALA A 405 -8.77 2.79 -26.86
C ALA A 405 -8.28 3.76 -25.77
N LYS A 406 -9.22 4.46 -25.12
CA LYS A 406 -8.90 5.29 -23.96
C LYS A 406 -8.75 4.46 -22.69
N ILE A 407 -9.64 3.49 -22.47
CA ILE A 407 -9.71 2.71 -21.23
C ILE A 407 -9.38 1.26 -21.52
N GLY A 408 -8.58 0.67 -20.65
CA GLY A 408 -8.28 -0.76 -20.61
C GLY A 408 -8.38 -1.30 -19.19
N LEU A 409 -7.71 -2.42 -18.96
CA LEU A 409 -7.50 -3.02 -17.65
C LEU A 409 -6.00 -3.11 -17.37
N MET A 410 -5.63 -3.42 -16.12
CA MET A 410 -4.23 -3.64 -15.79
C MET A 410 -3.67 -4.87 -16.50
N TYR A 411 -2.39 -4.86 -16.72
CA TYR A 411 -1.61 -6.04 -17.05
C TYR A 411 -1.29 -6.84 -15.80
N VAL A 412 -1.07 -8.14 -15.94
CA VAL A 412 -0.57 -8.96 -14.82
C VAL A 412 0.81 -8.46 -14.37
N SER A 413 1.64 -7.98 -15.29
CA SER A 413 2.94 -7.38 -14.96
C SER A 413 2.82 -6.06 -14.18
N ASP A 414 1.79 -5.24 -14.40
CA ASP A 414 1.53 -4.06 -13.56
C ASP A 414 1.36 -4.47 -12.09
N TYR A 415 0.58 -5.54 -11.86
CA TYR A 415 0.40 -6.13 -10.54
C TYR A 415 1.70 -6.71 -9.96
N GLY A 416 2.51 -7.35 -10.80
CA GLY A 416 3.80 -7.89 -10.38
C GLY A 416 4.74 -6.81 -9.85
N PHE A 417 4.86 -5.70 -10.57
CA PHE A 417 5.72 -4.59 -10.19
C PHE A 417 5.15 -3.70 -9.07
N SER A 418 3.89 -3.86 -8.71
CA SER A 418 3.29 -3.11 -7.60
C SER A 418 3.68 -3.61 -6.21
N ALA A 419 4.33 -4.76 -6.09
CA ALA A 419 5.06 -5.19 -4.91
C ALA A 419 6.48 -4.57 -4.90
N GLY A 420 7.17 -4.60 -3.77
CA GLY A 420 8.54 -4.09 -3.66
C GLY A 420 9.58 -4.95 -4.39
N PRO A 421 10.79 -4.44 -4.64
CA PRO A 421 11.85 -5.11 -5.42
C PRO A 421 12.21 -6.51 -4.96
N SER A 422 12.19 -6.80 -3.66
CA SER A 422 12.41 -8.16 -3.16
C SER A 422 11.41 -9.16 -3.73
N ALA A 423 10.16 -8.74 -3.98
CA ALA A 423 9.15 -9.60 -4.58
C ALA A 423 9.41 -9.90 -6.07
N TRP A 424 10.09 -9.00 -6.79
CA TRP A 424 10.35 -9.18 -8.23
C TRP A 424 11.30 -10.34 -8.55
N THR A 425 11.96 -10.88 -7.53
CA THR A 425 12.81 -12.08 -7.64
C THR A 425 12.02 -13.40 -7.60
N TYR A 426 10.71 -13.32 -7.38
CA TYR A 426 9.83 -14.46 -7.28
C TYR A 426 8.86 -14.55 -8.45
N ASN A 427 8.50 -15.78 -8.82
CA ASN A 427 7.48 -16.02 -9.85
C ASN A 427 6.11 -15.51 -9.38
N MET A 428 5.27 -15.06 -10.32
CA MET A 428 3.95 -14.52 -10.04
C MET A 428 3.00 -15.51 -9.34
N ASN A 429 3.24 -16.83 -9.46
CA ASN A 429 2.45 -17.86 -8.79
C ASN A 429 2.57 -17.84 -7.25
N VAL A 430 3.64 -17.25 -6.69
CA VAL A 430 3.83 -17.15 -5.24
C VAL A 430 3.40 -15.80 -4.65
N TYR A 431 2.81 -14.92 -5.47
CA TYR A 431 2.32 -13.60 -5.03
C TYR A 431 1.14 -13.69 -4.06
N SER A 432 0.51 -14.86 -3.94
CA SER A 432 -0.44 -15.16 -2.87
C SER A 432 0.22 -15.35 -1.50
N SER A 433 1.56 -15.45 -1.45
CA SER A 433 2.25 -15.50 -0.16
C SER A 433 1.92 -14.29 0.68
N ARG A 434 1.75 -14.50 1.99
CA ARG A 434 1.33 -13.44 2.91
C ARG A 434 2.29 -12.23 2.88
N ILE A 435 3.59 -12.49 2.75
CA ILE A 435 4.61 -11.45 2.71
C ILE A 435 4.42 -10.57 1.47
N ILE A 436 4.46 -11.15 0.26
CA ILE A 436 4.33 -10.38 -0.98
C ILE A 436 2.97 -9.68 -1.05
N SER A 437 1.90 -10.39 -0.67
CA SER A 437 0.56 -9.83 -0.71
C SER A 437 0.33 -8.67 0.28
N SER A 438 1.12 -8.57 1.36
CA SER A 438 1.02 -7.45 2.30
C SER A 438 1.70 -6.18 1.80
N VAL A 439 2.69 -6.29 0.93
CA VAL A 439 3.44 -5.16 0.36
C VAL A 439 2.94 -4.77 -1.04
N ASN A 440 2.15 -5.59 -1.67
CA ASN A 440 1.60 -5.30 -3.00
C ASN A 440 0.41 -4.33 -2.90
N TRP A 441 0.63 -3.06 -3.26
CA TRP A 441 -0.39 -2.03 -3.15
C TRP A 441 -1.55 -2.18 -4.15
N MET A 442 -1.35 -2.91 -5.26
CA MET A 442 -2.42 -3.20 -6.22
C MET A 442 -3.30 -4.38 -5.82
N ARG A 443 -2.88 -5.19 -4.83
CA ARG A 443 -3.69 -6.30 -4.38
C ARG A 443 -5.05 -5.80 -3.91
N SER A 444 -6.07 -6.34 -4.51
CA SER A 444 -7.46 -6.05 -4.19
C SER A 444 -8.05 -7.08 -3.22
N ARG A 445 -9.14 -6.72 -2.59
CA ARG A 445 -9.91 -7.58 -1.66
C ARG A 445 -10.80 -8.59 -2.37
N ILE A 446 -11.04 -8.42 -3.67
CA ILE A 446 -11.93 -9.25 -4.50
C ILE A 446 -11.17 -9.61 -5.77
N SER A 447 -11.57 -10.71 -6.40
CA SER A 447 -10.99 -11.11 -7.68
C SER A 447 -11.44 -10.19 -8.82
N GLU A 448 -10.55 -9.88 -9.74
CA GLU A 448 -10.76 -8.92 -10.81
C GLU A 448 -10.12 -9.36 -12.14
N TRP A 449 -10.68 -8.87 -13.23
CA TRP A 449 -10.12 -9.09 -14.57
C TRP A 449 -8.87 -8.27 -14.84
N SER A 450 -7.91 -8.88 -15.52
CA SER A 450 -6.84 -8.18 -16.24
C SER A 450 -7.14 -8.12 -17.75
N ILE A 451 -6.39 -7.29 -18.50
CA ILE A 451 -6.48 -7.25 -19.96
C ILE A 451 -5.77 -8.46 -20.63
N THR A 452 -4.95 -9.17 -19.88
CA THR A 452 -4.07 -10.23 -20.37
C THR A 452 -4.85 -11.47 -20.79
N ARG A 453 -4.74 -11.83 -22.06
CA ARG A 453 -5.39 -13.01 -22.64
C ARG A 453 -4.58 -14.28 -22.36
N TYR A 454 -5.29 -15.40 -22.30
CA TYR A 454 -4.69 -16.73 -22.30
C TYR A 454 -4.67 -17.30 -23.73
N SER A 455 -3.51 -17.73 -24.20
CA SER A 455 -3.34 -18.29 -25.56
C SER A 455 -3.63 -19.79 -25.64
N GLY A 456 -3.69 -20.50 -24.53
CA GLY A 456 -3.95 -21.95 -24.50
C GLY A 456 -5.38 -22.33 -24.91
N ALA A 457 -6.33 -21.40 -24.73
CA ALA A 457 -7.71 -21.56 -25.20
C ALA A 457 -8.34 -20.18 -25.42
N LYS A 458 -9.07 -20.07 -26.53
CA LYS A 458 -9.68 -18.79 -26.98
C LYS A 458 -10.74 -18.20 -26.04
N GLY A 459 -11.25 -18.96 -25.11
CA GLY A 459 -12.31 -18.54 -24.16
C GLY A 459 -11.79 -18.13 -22.78
N TYR A 460 -10.48 -17.80 -22.62
CA TYR A 460 -9.90 -17.54 -21.30
C TYR A 460 -9.08 -16.26 -21.25
N ALA A 461 -9.14 -15.58 -20.12
CA ALA A 461 -8.30 -14.43 -19.77
C ALA A 461 -7.76 -14.56 -18.34
N CYS A 462 -6.76 -13.76 -18.00
CA CYS A 462 -6.16 -13.76 -16.68
C CYS A 462 -6.96 -12.93 -15.69
N ILE A 463 -7.06 -13.43 -14.46
CA ILE A 463 -7.61 -12.73 -13.29
C ILE A 463 -6.55 -12.59 -12.20
N LEU A 464 -6.73 -11.59 -11.37
CA LEU A 464 -6.08 -11.46 -10.08
C LEU A 464 -7.07 -11.90 -9.01
N GLN A 465 -6.70 -12.88 -8.23
CA GLN A 465 -7.55 -13.39 -7.15
C GLN A 465 -7.37 -12.55 -5.87
N SER A 466 -8.40 -12.51 -5.04
CA SER A 466 -8.38 -11.78 -3.76
C SER A 466 -7.25 -12.22 -2.81
N ASN A 467 -6.77 -13.45 -2.93
CA ASN A 467 -5.61 -13.95 -2.19
C ASN A 467 -4.27 -13.45 -2.74
N GLY A 468 -4.27 -12.74 -3.88
CA GLY A 468 -3.06 -12.22 -4.54
C GLY A 468 -2.48 -13.13 -5.61
N SER A 469 -3.05 -14.32 -5.87
CA SER A 469 -2.59 -15.18 -6.95
C SER A 469 -3.09 -14.70 -8.33
N VAL A 470 -2.32 -15.05 -9.36
CA VAL A 470 -2.74 -14.90 -10.76
C VAL A 470 -3.32 -16.20 -11.24
N TRP A 471 -4.45 -16.14 -11.93
CA TRP A 471 -5.13 -17.32 -12.46
C TRP A 471 -5.71 -17.07 -13.85
N VAL A 472 -6.10 -18.14 -14.53
CA VAL A 472 -6.75 -18.10 -15.83
C VAL A 472 -8.21 -18.51 -15.67
N GLN A 473 -9.13 -17.72 -16.24
CA GLN A 473 -10.55 -17.94 -16.07
C GLN A 473 -11.33 -17.78 -17.38
N VAL A 474 -12.48 -18.45 -17.45
CA VAL A 474 -13.39 -18.40 -18.60
C VAL A 474 -14.01 -17.02 -18.75
N VAL A 475 -13.99 -16.47 -19.95
CA VAL A 475 -14.41 -15.09 -20.24
C VAL A 475 -15.91 -14.87 -20.26
N ASN A 476 -16.74 -15.90 -20.37
CA ASN A 476 -18.19 -15.77 -20.58
C ASN A 476 -19.04 -16.77 -19.78
N ASN A 477 -20.37 -16.62 -19.91
CA ASN A 477 -21.41 -17.43 -19.24
C ASN A 477 -21.66 -18.80 -19.92
N GLY A 478 -20.98 -19.14 -21.00
CA GLY A 478 -21.24 -20.37 -21.77
C GLY A 478 -20.71 -21.67 -21.16
N TYR A 479 -20.06 -21.61 -19.99
CA TYR A 479 -19.49 -22.75 -19.28
C TYR A 479 -19.98 -22.76 -17.82
N GLU A 480 -20.20 -23.93 -17.27
CA GLU A 480 -20.81 -24.14 -15.94
C GLU A 480 -20.09 -23.49 -14.75
N MET A 481 -18.91 -22.91 -14.95
CA MET A 481 -18.08 -22.27 -13.93
C MET A 481 -17.79 -20.80 -14.24
N SER A 482 -18.54 -20.15 -15.11
CA SER A 482 -18.33 -18.77 -15.50
C SER A 482 -18.81 -17.83 -14.38
N SER A 483 -17.89 -17.22 -13.72
CA SER A 483 -18.15 -16.14 -12.79
C SER A 483 -17.76 -14.83 -13.45
N GLY A 484 -18.60 -13.80 -13.34
CA GLY A 484 -18.17 -12.45 -13.57
C GLY A 484 -17.18 -12.03 -12.47
N TYR A 485 -16.28 -11.12 -12.79
CA TYR A 485 -15.32 -10.56 -11.84
C TYR A 485 -15.40 -9.04 -11.83
N SER A 486 -14.89 -8.46 -10.76
CA SER A 486 -14.86 -7.02 -10.59
C SER A 486 -13.91 -6.34 -11.58
N ILE A 487 -14.14 -5.05 -11.79
CA ILE A 487 -13.39 -4.23 -12.75
C ILE A 487 -12.83 -3.00 -12.05
N ARG A 488 -11.54 -2.78 -12.23
CA ARG A 488 -10.89 -1.48 -11.97
C ARG A 488 -10.41 -0.90 -13.31
N PRO A 489 -11.07 0.15 -13.84
CA PRO A 489 -10.62 0.79 -15.07
C PRO A 489 -9.20 1.33 -14.96
N VAL A 490 -8.42 1.14 -16.03
CA VAL A 490 -7.06 1.64 -16.18
C VAL A 490 -6.97 2.52 -17.42
N PHE A 491 -6.26 3.64 -17.31
CA PHE A 491 -6.06 4.55 -18.42
C PHE A 491 -4.80 5.40 -18.28
N PHE A 492 -4.42 6.03 -19.38
CA PHE A 492 -3.30 6.96 -19.40
C PHE A 492 -3.83 8.39 -19.47
N LEU A 493 -3.25 9.28 -18.70
CA LEU A 493 -3.52 10.71 -18.81
C LEU A 493 -2.82 11.30 -20.03
N ASN A 494 -3.42 12.34 -20.62
CA ASN A 494 -2.74 13.16 -21.61
C ASN A 494 -1.47 13.77 -20.97
N PRO A 495 -0.35 13.88 -21.70
CA PRO A 495 0.89 14.47 -21.18
C PRO A 495 0.73 15.92 -20.71
N SER A 496 -0.30 16.62 -21.20
CA SER A 496 -0.64 17.99 -20.82
C SER A 496 -1.36 18.12 -19.47
N VAL A 497 -1.71 17.02 -18.81
CA VAL A 497 -2.36 17.07 -17.50
C VAL A 497 -1.37 17.57 -16.46
N ILE A 498 -1.78 18.61 -15.76
CA ILE A 498 -0.95 19.39 -14.86
C ILE A 498 -1.22 18.96 -13.41
N TYR A 499 -0.16 18.94 -12.60
CA TYR A 499 -0.25 18.85 -11.16
C TYR A 499 -0.81 20.16 -10.59
N ALA A 500 -1.80 20.08 -9.73
CA ALA A 500 -2.39 21.24 -9.06
C ALA A 500 -2.02 21.30 -7.57
N SER A 501 -2.17 20.20 -6.85
CA SER A 501 -1.90 20.11 -5.40
C SER A 501 -1.96 18.66 -4.90
N GLY A 502 -1.78 18.46 -3.59
CA GLY A 502 -1.91 17.19 -2.89
C GLY A 502 -0.60 16.39 -2.83
N ILE A 503 -0.46 15.56 -1.81
CA ILE A 503 0.79 14.80 -1.54
C ILE A 503 0.68 13.32 -1.93
N GLY A 504 -0.43 12.90 -2.51
CA GLY A 504 -0.63 11.52 -2.99
C GLY A 504 -1.04 10.52 -1.90
N THR A 505 -1.46 10.99 -0.73
CA THR A 505 -2.10 10.13 0.27
C THR A 505 -3.60 9.99 -0.02
N GLN A 506 -4.26 9.01 0.60
CA GLN A 506 -5.71 8.85 0.44
C GLN A 506 -6.49 10.07 0.95
N SER A 507 -6.04 10.67 2.07
CA SER A 507 -6.67 11.86 2.67
C SER A 507 -6.33 13.16 1.95
N ASP A 508 -5.19 13.19 1.25
CA ASP A 508 -4.73 14.34 0.45
C ASP A 508 -4.21 13.84 -0.92
N PRO A 509 -5.11 13.35 -1.79
CA PRO A 509 -4.74 12.84 -3.10
C PRO A 509 -4.29 13.96 -4.03
N ILE A 510 -3.41 13.61 -4.97
CA ILE A 510 -2.99 14.52 -6.04
C ILE A 510 -4.22 15.06 -6.78
N ARG A 511 -4.25 16.37 -6.97
CA ARG A 511 -5.25 17.10 -7.76
C ARG A 511 -4.69 17.46 -9.12
N LEU A 512 -5.56 17.49 -10.11
CA LEU A 512 -5.23 17.70 -11.52
C LEU A 512 -5.95 18.92 -12.07
N SER A 513 -5.27 19.66 -12.91
CA SER A 513 -5.86 20.78 -13.67
C SER A 513 -5.69 20.59 -15.19
#